data_2373ee41fc386c0abc1437ffdc13262f
#
_entry.id   2373ee41fc386c0abc1437ffdc13262f
#
_cell.length_a   1.000
_cell.length_b   1.000
_cell.length_c   1.000
_cell.angle_alpha   90.00
_cell.angle_beta   90.00
_cell.angle_gamma   90.00
#
_symmetry.space_group_name_H-M   'P 1'
#
loop_
_entity.id
_entity.type
_entity.pdbx_description
1 polymer ?
#
loop_
_entity_poly.entity_id
_entity_poly.type
_entity_poly.pdbx_seq_one_letter_code
_entity_poly.pdbx_strand_id
1 'polypeptide(L)' 'MYAKVFQYKFPSITEAKVAASFCSDNLGKQITKFNFQSLNIMIGKEGDLSIFIKFNTIDKLKKFENESNQFIEDL' A
#
# COMPACT_ATOMS: atom_id res chain seq x y z
N MET A 1 16.82 -2.79 -6.49
CA MET A 1 15.61 -2.83 -5.64
C MET A 1 14.67 -1.70 -6.04
N TYR A 2 13.40 -2.00 -6.18
CA TYR A 2 12.40 -1.04 -6.64
C TYR A 2 11.31 -0.90 -5.59
N ALA A 3 10.82 0.31 -5.38
CA ALA A 3 9.84 0.59 -4.35
C ALA A 3 8.69 1.46 -4.87
N LYS A 4 7.51 1.24 -4.34
CA LYS A 4 6.35 2.10 -4.56
C LYS A 4 5.91 2.65 -3.21
N VAL A 5 5.67 3.97 -3.17
CA VAL A 5 5.25 4.64 -1.94
C VAL A 5 3.91 5.33 -2.19
N PHE A 6 2.96 5.07 -1.31
CA PHE A 6 1.67 5.77 -1.33
C PHE A 6 1.54 6.56 -0.04
N GLN A 7 1.10 7.81 -0.15
CA GLN A 7 0.92 8.68 1.01
C GLN A 7 -0.47 9.33 0.94
N TYR A 8 -1.21 9.22 2.05
CA TYR A 8 -2.57 9.74 2.16
C TYR A 8 -2.71 10.54 3.43
N LYS A 9 -3.61 11.50 3.44
CA LYS A 9 -3.95 12.30 4.61
C LYS A 9 -5.43 12.14 4.90
N PHE A 10 -5.76 11.70 6.11
CA PHE A 10 -7.14 11.55 6.56
C PHE A 10 -7.44 12.58 7.65
N PRO A 11 -8.72 12.93 7.85
CA PRO A 11 -9.10 13.94 8.85
C PRO A 11 -8.75 13.55 10.29
N SER A 12 -8.62 12.26 10.57
CA SER A 12 -8.32 11.79 11.92
C SER A 12 -7.51 10.50 11.89
N ILE A 13 -6.87 10.19 13.03
CA ILE A 13 -6.14 8.94 13.19
C ILE A 13 -7.06 7.72 13.08
N THR A 14 -8.32 7.85 13.54
CA THR A 14 -9.29 6.76 13.46
C THR A 14 -9.56 6.37 12.00
N GLU A 15 -9.75 7.35 11.14
CA GLU A 15 -9.98 7.09 9.72
C GLU A 15 -8.72 6.52 9.06
N ALA A 16 -7.54 6.99 9.44
CA ALA A 16 -6.28 6.45 8.95
C ALA A 16 -6.13 4.97 9.33
N LYS A 17 -6.53 4.60 10.55
CA LYS A 17 -6.49 3.20 11.00
C LYS A 17 -7.44 2.31 10.21
N VAL A 18 -8.63 2.80 9.90
CA VAL A 18 -9.59 2.06 9.08
C VAL A 18 -9.01 1.84 7.69
N ALA A 19 -8.44 2.88 7.09
CA ALA A 19 -7.80 2.78 5.78
C ALA A 19 -6.61 1.84 5.81
N ALA A 20 -5.81 1.86 6.87
CA ALA A 20 -4.67 0.95 7.04
C ALA A 20 -5.11 -0.50 7.10
N SER A 21 -6.21 -0.80 7.80
CA SER A 21 -6.78 -2.15 7.85
C SER A 21 -7.23 -2.61 6.47
N PHE A 22 -7.90 -1.74 5.73
CA PHE A 22 -8.31 -2.03 4.35
C PHE A 22 -7.09 -2.35 3.48
N CYS A 23 -6.03 -1.53 3.58
CA CYS A 23 -4.80 -1.74 2.83
C CYS A 23 -4.12 -3.04 3.22
N SER A 24 -4.05 -3.33 4.52
CA SER A 24 -3.42 -4.55 5.02
C SER A 24 -4.13 -5.79 4.47
N ASP A 25 -5.46 -5.81 4.51
CA ASP A 25 -6.23 -6.93 4.01
C ASP A 25 -6.04 -7.14 2.50
N ASN A 26 -6.12 -6.06 1.74
CA ASN A 26 -6.03 -6.14 0.28
C ASN A 26 -4.62 -6.44 -0.19
N LEU A 27 -3.60 -5.75 0.36
CA LEU A 27 -2.21 -5.95 -0.03
C LEU A 27 -1.68 -7.28 0.50
N GLY A 28 -2.16 -7.72 1.66
CA GLY A 28 -1.80 -9.04 2.19
C GLY A 28 -2.16 -10.16 1.23
N LYS A 29 -3.33 -10.07 0.60
CA LYS A 29 -3.75 -11.05 -0.41
C LYS A 29 -2.88 -10.99 -1.67
N GLN A 30 -2.28 -9.85 -1.95
CA GLN A 30 -1.49 -9.66 -3.16
C GLN A 30 -0.02 -10.02 -2.99
N ILE A 31 0.46 -10.24 -1.76
CA ILE A 31 1.85 -10.60 -1.51
C ILE A 31 2.26 -11.82 -2.32
N THR A 32 1.43 -12.87 -2.28
CA THR A 32 1.71 -14.11 -3.02
C THR A 32 1.66 -13.88 -4.52
N LYS A 33 0.68 -13.10 -4.99
CA LYS A 33 0.48 -12.85 -6.42
C LYS A 33 1.63 -12.04 -7.02
N PHE A 34 2.08 -10.98 -6.34
CA PHE A 34 3.12 -10.09 -6.84
C PHE A 34 4.49 -10.34 -6.24
N ASN A 35 4.55 -11.20 -5.23
CA ASN A 35 5.80 -11.56 -4.57
C ASN A 35 6.57 -10.34 -4.09
N PHE A 36 5.92 -9.51 -3.25
CA PHE A 36 6.56 -8.34 -2.66
C PHE A 36 7.79 -8.74 -1.84
N GLN A 37 8.86 -7.97 -1.94
CA GLN A 37 10.01 -8.16 -1.09
C GLN A 37 9.71 -7.71 0.34
N SER A 38 9.00 -6.59 0.48
CA SER A 38 8.53 -6.13 1.79
C SER A 38 7.32 -5.22 1.65
N LEU A 39 6.55 -5.13 2.73
CA LEU A 39 5.38 -4.27 2.81
C LEU A 39 5.39 -3.63 4.20
N ASN A 40 5.36 -2.30 4.25
CA ASN A 40 5.30 -1.54 5.49
C ASN A 40 4.16 -0.53 5.42
N ILE A 41 3.34 -0.49 6.45
CA ILE A 41 2.23 0.46 6.57
C ILE A 41 2.45 1.26 7.85
N MET A 42 2.50 2.59 7.72
CA MET A 42 2.77 3.48 8.84
C MET A 42 1.63 4.48 8.99
N ILE A 43 1.22 4.73 10.23
CA ILE A 43 0.15 5.66 10.58
C ILE A 43 0.71 6.76 11.46
N GLY A 44 0.49 8.02 11.05
CA GLY A 44 0.86 9.18 11.84
C GLY A 44 -0.29 9.63 12.75
N LYS A 45 0.04 10.34 13.82
CA LYS A 45 -0.93 10.79 14.84
C LYS A 45 -2.00 11.72 14.28
N GLU A 46 -1.67 12.43 13.21
CA GLU A 46 -2.59 13.42 12.61
C GLU A 46 -3.40 12.87 11.44
N GLY A 47 -3.41 11.55 11.27
CA GLY A 47 -4.17 10.92 10.20
C GLY A 47 -3.36 10.63 8.95
N ASP A 48 -2.04 10.71 9.03
CA ASP A 48 -1.16 10.37 7.91
C ASP A 48 -1.11 8.85 7.74
N LEU A 49 -1.16 8.40 6.50
CA LEU A 49 -1.00 7.00 6.15
C LEU A 49 0.06 6.88 5.08
N SER A 50 1.08 6.07 5.34
CA SER A 50 2.16 5.82 4.39
C SER A 50 2.28 4.32 4.14
N ILE A 51 2.36 3.93 2.87
CA ILE A 51 2.48 2.53 2.47
C ILE A 51 3.72 2.39 1.62
N PHE A 52 4.62 1.51 2.03
CA PHE A 52 5.88 1.25 1.32
C PHE A 52 5.90 -0.20 0.86
N ILE A 53 6.02 -0.41 -0.45
CA ILE A 53 6.06 -1.74 -1.05
C ILE A 53 7.35 -1.85 -1.85
N LYS A 54 8.16 -2.88 -1.56
CA LYS A 54 9.41 -3.13 -2.26
C LYS A 54 9.27 -4.34 -3.17
N PHE A 55 9.88 -4.26 -4.34
CA PHE A 55 9.88 -5.31 -5.36
C PHE A 55 11.32 -5.66 -5.75
N ASN A 56 11.53 -6.92 -6.14
CA ASN A 56 12.84 -7.37 -6.59
C ASN A 56 13.18 -6.90 -7.99
N THR A 57 12.17 -6.75 -8.85
CA THR A 57 12.36 -6.36 -10.26
C THR A 57 11.40 -5.25 -10.65
N ILE A 58 11.80 -4.49 -11.68
CA ILE A 58 10.93 -3.43 -12.24
C ILE A 58 9.67 -4.03 -12.87
N ASP A 59 9.75 -5.22 -13.43
CA ASP A 59 8.61 -5.89 -14.04
C ASP A 59 7.51 -6.18 -13.03
N LYS A 60 7.89 -6.63 -11.83
CA LYS A 60 6.92 -6.87 -10.76
C LYS A 60 6.26 -5.59 -10.28
N LEU A 61 7.04 -4.51 -10.19
CA LEU A 61 6.51 -3.19 -9.84
C LEU A 61 5.48 -2.72 -10.86
N LYS A 62 5.82 -2.81 -12.15
CA LYS A 62 4.92 -2.38 -13.22
C LYS A 62 3.63 -3.20 -13.25
N LYS A 63 3.75 -4.50 -13.06
CA LYS A 63 2.59 -5.39 -13.02
C LYS A 63 1.66 -5.02 -11.87
N PHE A 64 2.23 -4.75 -10.71
CA PHE A 64 1.47 -4.31 -9.55
C PHE A 64 0.74 -2.99 -9.84
N GLU A 65 1.43 -2.01 -10.41
CA GLU A 65 0.82 -0.72 -10.73
C GLU A 65 -0.37 -0.87 -11.68
N ASN A 66 -0.23 -1.71 -12.70
CA ASN A 66 -1.31 -1.91 -13.68
C ASN A 66 -2.54 -2.61 -13.08
N GLU A 67 -2.32 -3.59 -12.21
CA GLU A 67 -3.40 -4.39 -11.66
C GLU A 67 -4.01 -3.82 -10.38
N SER A 68 -3.38 -2.81 -9.78
CA SER A 68 -3.83 -2.23 -8.52
C SER A 68 -4.53 -0.89 -8.65
N ASN A 69 -4.79 -0.43 -9.87
CA ASN A 69 -5.42 0.87 -10.10
C ASN A 69 -6.76 0.99 -9.35
N GLN A 70 -7.58 -0.05 -9.40
CA GLN A 70 -8.89 -0.04 -8.73
C GLN A 70 -8.73 0.07 -7.22
N PHE A 71 -7.77 -0.66 -6.64
CA PHE A 71 -7.50 -0.59 -5.21
C PHE A 71 -7.09 0.82 -4.81
N ILE A 72 -6.23 1.46 -5.59
CA ILE A 72 -5.75 2.81 -5.32
C ILE A 72 -6.89 3.82 -5.40
N GLU A 73 -7.77 3.68 -6.39
CA GLU A 73 -8.93 4.56 -6.54
C GLU A 73 -9.91 4.42 -5.39
N ASP A 74 -10.04 3.23 -4.82
CA ASP A 74 -10.95 2.97 -3.69
C ASP A 74 -10.44 3.57 -2.38
N LEU A 75 -9.16 3.90 -2.31
CA LEU A 75 -8.63 4.59 -1.15
C LEU A 75 -9.04 6.06 -1.17
#